data_88940695400902d57356a6dc81e700be
#
_entry.id   88940695400902d57356a6dc81e700be
#
_cell.length_a   1.000
_cell.length_b   1.000
_cell.length_c   1.000
_cell.angle_alpha   90.00
_cell.angle_beta   90.00
_cell.angle_gamma   90.00
#
_symmetry.space_group_name_H-M   'P 1'
#
loop_
_entity.id
_entity.type
_entity.pdbx_description
1 polymer ?
#
loop_
_entity_poly.entity_id
_entity_poly.type
_entity_poly.pdbx_seq_one_letter_code
_entity_poly.pdbx_strand_id
1 'polypeptide(L)'
;SDSLGFTDAVIRFSEDKDTKNSEGVVYNPQTGERKWGMDEIDPYTFAGIENLKEGEVSSPSLYEDAASGKQAYRLIKLLSRIEPHKANLKQDYQLIQMMAKREKEDAAIDAWVKAKIAASFIRIDEEFQSCNFRFVWFNRAD
;
A
#
# COMPACT_ATOMS: atom_id res chain seq x y z
N SER A 1 -6.14 40.34 -0.16
CA SER A 1 -5.18 39.48 -0.85
C SER A 1 -5.87 38.12 -1.09
N ASP A 2 -6.21 37.88 -2.35
CA ASP A 2 -6.81 36.60 -2.75
C ASP A 2 -5.74 35.49 -2.61
N SER A 3 -5.79 34.77 -1.51
CA SER A 3 -4.95 33.59 -1.35
C SER A 3 -5.53 32.48 -2.23
N LEU A 4 -4.75 32.03 -3.20
CA LEU A 4 -5.12 30.91 -4.05
C LEU A 4 -5.31 29.64 -3.21
N GLY A 5 -6.43 28.94 -3.39
CA GLY A 5 -6.68 27.68 -2.73
C GLY A 5 -5.66 26.61 -3.16
N PHE A 6 -5.35 25.63 -2.29
CA PHE A 6 -4.39 24.57 -2.60
C PHE A 6 -4.77 23.80 -3.88
N THR A 7 -6.04 23.43 -4.01
CA THR A 7 -6.57 22.74 -5.21
C THR A 7 -6.39 23.54 -6.48
N ASP A 8 -6.70 24.86 -6.43
CA ASP A 8 -6.50 25.75 -7.57
C ASP A 8 -5.01 25.88 -7.93
N ALA A 9 -4.14 25.91 -6.92
CA ALA A 9 -2.69 25.92 -7.13
C ALA A 9 -2.21 24.64 -7.82
N VAL A 10 -2.73 23.48 -7.41
CA VAL A 10 -2.41 22.19 -8.04
C VAL A 10 -2.83 22.21 -9.51
N ILE A 11 -4.07 22.55 -9.81
CA ILE A 11 -4.59 22.56 -11.18
C ILE A 11 -3.77 23.47 -12.10
N ARG A 12 -3.36 24.64 -11.60
CA ARG A 12 -2.64 25.64 -12.39
C ARG A 12 -1.16 25.36 -12.52
N PHE A 13 -0.49 24.95 -11.44
CA PHE A 13 0.96 24.98 -11.34
C PHE A 13 1.60 23.61 -11.13
N SER A 14 0.84 22.54 -10.76
CA SER A 14 1.46 21.23 -10.56
C SER A 14 1.99 20.69 -11.88
N GLU A 15 3.20 20.15 -11.84
CA GLU A 15 3.82 19.38 -12.91
C GLU A 15 3.69 17.87 -12.71
N ASP A 16 3.18 17.46 -11.54
CA ASP A 16 2.92 16.06 -11.23
C ASP A 16 1.74 15.54 -12.05
N LYS A 17 2.03 14.68 -13.01
CA LYS A 17 1.04 14.13 -13.94
C LYS A 17 0.10 13.12 -13.27
N ASP A 18 0.55 12.47 -12.21
CA ASP A 18 -0.19 11.41 -11.56
C ASP A 18 -1.32 11.95 -10.69
N THR A 19 -1.08 13.08 -10.03
CA THR A 19 -2.06 13.67 -9.09
C THR A 19 -2.73 14.95 -9.59
N LYS A 20 -2.20 15.62 -10.62
CA LYS A 20 -2.77 16.88 -11.16
C LYS A 20 -4.25 16.74 -11.53
N ASN A 21 -4.60 15.62 -12.20
CA ASN A 21 -5.96 15.36 -12.68
C ASN A 21 -6.92 14.95 -11.56
N SER A 22 -6.39 14.57 -10.39
CA SER A 22 -7.13 14.27 -9.16
C SER A 22 -7.03 15.39 -8.12
N GLU A 23 -6.80 16.64 -8.56
CA GLU A 23 -6.72 17.82 -7.69
C GLU A 23 -5.61 17.73 -6.63
N GLY A 24 -4.56 16.95 -6.90
CA GLY A 24 -3.45 16.69 -5.99
C GLY A 24 -3.74 15.60 -4.95
N VAL A 25 -4.86 14.88 -5.07
CA VAL A 25 -5.20 13.79 -4.14
C VAL A 25 -4.37 12.56 -4.47
N VAL A 26 -3.66 12.06 -3.45
CA VAL A 26 -2.91 10.80 -3.51
C VAL A 26 -3.77 9.68 -2.96
N TYR A 27 -4.05 8.67 -3.78
CA TYR A 27 -4.80 7.48 -3.39
C TYR A 27 -3.85 6.34 -3.05
N ASN A 28 -4.16 5.60 -2.00
CA ASN A 28 -3.46 4.38 -1.67
C ASN A 28 -3.73 3.32 -2.75
N PRO A 29 -2.71 2.82 -3.47
CA PRO A 29 -2.91 1.90 -4.58
C PRO A 29 -3.43 0.52 -4.15
N GLN A 30 -3.29 0.16 -2.87
CA GLN A 30 -3.74 -1.12 -2.34
C GLN A 30 -5.23 -1.10 -1.96
N THR A 31 -5.69 0.00 -1.38
CA THR A 31 -7.06 0.14 -0.87
C THR A 31 -7.97 0.98 -1.76
N GLY A 32 -7.40 1.83 -2.62
CA GLY A 32 -8.13 2.83 -3.41
C GLY A 32 -8.64 4.01 -2.57
N GLU A 33 -8.31 4.07 -1.29
CA GLU A 33 -8.72 5.13 -0.38
C GLU A 33 -7.70 6.28 -0.33
N ARG A 34 -8.11 7.40 0.25
CA ARG A 34 -7.24 8.56 0.56
C ARG A 34 -6.47 8.40 1.87
N LYS A 35 -6.66 7.26 2.55
CA LYS A 35 -6.04 6.95 3.83
C LYS A 35 -4.79 6.11 3.61
N TRP A 36 -3.78 6.42 4.39
CA TRP A 36 -2.49 5.74 4.36
C TRP A 36 -2.11 5.31 5.76
N GLY A 37 -1.62 4.09 5.91
CA GLY A 37 -0.95 3.68 7.14
C GLY A 37 0.35 4.45 7.32
N MET A 38 0.73 4.72 8.56
CA MET A 38 2.00 5.43 8.84
C MET A 38 3.23 4.66 8.33
N ASP A 39 3.15 3.34 8.31
CA ASP A 39 4.15 2.42 7.79
C ASP A 39 4.19 2.33 6.26
N GLU A 40 3.16 2.83 5.58
CA GLU A 40 3.07 2.88 4.11
C GLU A 40 3.62 4.21 3.55
N ILE A 41 3.82 5.21 4.40
CA ILE A 41 4.30 6.54 3.99
C ILE A 41 5.84 6.54 4.04
N ASP A 42 6.49 7.01 2.95
CA ASP A 42 7.94 7.14 2.95
C ASP A 42 8.44 8.10 4.04
N PRO A 43 9.63 7.85 4.63
CA PRO A 43 10.13 8.62 5.77
C PRO A 43 10.28 10.13 5.50
N TYR A 44 10.58 10.53 4.27
CA TYR A 44 10.74 11.95 3.92
C TYR A 44 9.39 12.66 3.85
N THR A 45 8.38 12.00 3.29
CA THR A 45 7.00 12.49 3.30
C THR A 45 6.48 12.57 4.73
N PHE A 46 6.69 11.52 5.53
CA PHE A 46 6.27 11.49 6.93
C PHE A 46 6.87 12.64 7.73
N ALA A 47 8.18 12.87 7.66
CA ALA A 47 8.85 13.98 8.32
C ALA A 47 8.29 15.36 7.92
N GLY A 48 7.85 15.50 6.66
CA GLY A 48 7.24 16.73 6.15
C GLY A 48 5.84 17.01 6.67
N ILE A 49 5.10 15.98 7.10
CA ILE A 49 3.69 16.08 7.54
C ILE A 49 3.48 15.79 9.03
N GLU A 50 4.50 15.28 9.72
CA GLU A 50 4.39 14.82 11.12
C GLU A 50 3.80 15.88 12.05
N ASN A 51 4.26 17.12 11.92
CA ASN A 51 3.87 18.23 12.77
C ASN A 51 2.73 19.09 12.20
N LEU A 52 2.18 18.73 11.03
CA LEU A 52 1.08 19.47 10.43
C LEU A 52 -0.24 19.15 11.12
N LYS A 53 -1.08 20.16 11.25
CA LYS A 53 -2.48 19.99 11.61
C LYS A 53 -3.31 19.70 10.35
N GLU A 54 -4.49 19.15 10.56
CA GLU A 54 -5.45 18.94 9.46
C GLU A 54 -5.71 20.26 8.70
N GLY A 55 -5.63 20.17 7.38
CA GLY A 55 -5.79 21.33 6.49
C GLY A 55 -4.52 22.14 6.25
N GLU A 56 -3.46 21.93 7.02
CA GLU A 56 -2.19 22.65 6.83
C GLU A 56 -1.38 22.12 5.64
N VAL A 57 -0.52 22.98 5.11
CA VAL A 57 0.38 22.70 4.00
C VAL A 57 1.81 22.69 4.51
N SER A 58 2.61 21.72 4.08
CA SER A 58 4.02 21.60 4.43
C SER A 58 4.85 22.76 3.86
N SER A 59 6.02 22.98 4.44
CA SER A 59 7.06 23.74 3.76
C SER A 59 7.49 23.02 2.47
N PRO A 60 8.01 23.76 1.47
CA PRO A 60 8.55 23.16 0.26
C PRO A 60 9.68 22.20 0.61
N SER A 61 9.60 20.97 0.15
CA SER A 61 10.64 19.94 0.32
C SER A 61 11.16 19.47 -1.03
N LEU A 62 12.46 19.18 -1.08
CA LEU A 62 13.07 18.58 -2.27
C LEU A 62 12.53 17.16 -2.44
N TYR A 63 12.15 16.84 -3.65
CA TYR A 63 11.62 15.53 -4.05
C TYR A 63 12.35 15.08 -5.32
N GLU A 64 12.70 13.82 -5.37
CA GLU A 64 13.22 13.17 -6.57
C GLU A 64 12.12 12.25 -7.12
N ASP A 65 11.69 12.54 -8.33
CA ASP A 65 10.72 11.71 -9.03
C ASP A 65 11.36 10.37 -9.41
N ALA A 66 10.88 9.31 -8.80
CA ALA A 66 11.40 7.95 -8.99
C ALA A 66 11.30 7.47 -10.46
N ALA A 67 10.34 7.97 -11.23
CA ALA A 67 10.13 7.58 -12.62
C ALA A 67 11.09 8.27 -13.57
N SER A 68 11.42 9.54 -13.33
CA SER A 68 12.26 10.36 -14.23
C SER A 68 13.64 10.67 -13.67
N GLY A 69 13.90 10.44 -12.38
CA GLY A 69 15.14 10.84 -11.69
C GLY A 69 15.31 12.35 -11.58
N LYS A 70 14.29 13.14 -11.85
CA LYS A 70 14.36 14.59 -11.79
C LYS A 70 14.06 15.11 -10.38
N GLN A 71 14.82 16.11 -9.98
CA GLN A 71 14.55 16.82 -8.74
C GLN A 71 13.47 17.88 -8.96
N ALA A 72 12.53 17.95 -8.03
CA ALA A 72 11.46 18.91 -7.98
C ALA A 72 11.21 19.36 -6.54
N TYR A 73 10.48 20.45 -6.35
CA TYR A 73 9.97 20.84 -5.04
C TYR A 73 8.52 20.40 -4.94
N ARG A 74 8.17 19.81 -3.79
CA ARG A 74 6.77 19.43 -3.50
C ARG A 74 6.24 20.15 -2.27
N LEU A 75 4.94 20.41 -2.30
CA LEU A 75 4.12 20.85 -1.18
C LEU A 75 3.10 19.76 -0.89
N ILE A 76 2.90 19.45 0.37
CA ILE A 76 1.95 18.42 0.80
C ILE A 76 0.91 19.08 1.71
N LYS A 77 -0.37 18.84 1.42
CA LYS A 77 -1.47 19.24 2.30
C LYS A 77 -1.98 18.05 3.07
N LEU A 78 -1.98 18.13 4.40
CA LEU A 78 -2.58 17.12 5.25
C LEU A 78 -4.11 17.33 5.27
N LEU A 79 -4.85 16.37 4.72
CA LEU A 79 -6.32 16.46 4.65
C LEU A 79 -6.97 16.04 5.97
N SER A 80 -6.51 14.95 6.56
CA SER A 80 -7.01 14.42 7.82
C SER A 80 -5.96 13.57 8.51
N ARG A 81 -6.08 13.43 9.82
CA ARG A 81 -5.27 12.54 10.64
C ARG A 81 -6.21 11.67 11.47
N ILE A 82 -5.96 10.37 11.43
CA ILE A 82 -6.71 9.42 12.24
C ILE A 82 -5.80 8.98 13.37
N GLU A 83 -6.22 9.20 14.60
CA GLU A 83 -5.49 8.73 15.76
C GLU A 83 -5.42 7.20 15.80
N PRO A 84 -4.33 6.63 16.34
CA PRO A 84 -4.20 5.20 16.50
C PRO A 84 -5.43 4.63 17.23
N HIS A 85 -6.08 3.66 16.63
CA HIS A 85 -7.26 3.02 17.19
C HIS A 85 -7.23 1.51 16.92
N LYS A 86 -8.00 0.76 17.69
CA LYS A 86 -8.21 -0.66 17.41
C LYS A 86 -9.07 -0.80 16.17
N ALA A 87 -8.61 -1.61 15.20
CA ALA A 87 -9.29 -1.83 13.95
C ALA A 87 -10.77 -2.21 14.16
N ASN A 88 -11.66 -1.56 13.42
CA ASN A 88 -13.10 -1.76 13.51
C ASN A 88 -13.77 -1.60 12.15
N LEU A 89 -14.92 -2.28 11.96
CA LEU A 89 -15.65 -2.29 10.70
C LEU A 89 -16.18 -0.93 10.25
N LYS A 90 -16.30 0.05 11.16
CA LYS A 90 -16.83 1.37 10.83
C LYS A 90 -15.79 2.25 10.14
N GLN A 91 -14.54 2.16 10.58
CA GLN A 91 -13.45 3.03 10.13
C GLN A 91 -12.52 2.32 9.13
N ASP A 92 -12.39 0.99 9.24
CA ASP A 92 -11.40 0.18 8.50
C ASP A 92 -12.07 -0.88 7.63
N TYR A 93 -13.32 -0.67 7.20
CA TYR A 93 -14.09 -1.65 6.45
C TYR A 93 -13.35 -2.20 5.23
N GLN A 94 -12.77 -1.32 4.41
CA GLN A 94 -12.06 -1.72 3.19
C GLN A 94 -10.84 -2.57 3.48
N LEU A 95 -10.05 -2.17 4.48
CA LEU A 95 -8.88 -2.93 4.91
C LEU A 95 -9.27 -4.31 5.42
N ILE A 96 -10.27 -4.39 6.30
CA ILE A 96 -10.75 -5.67 6.84
C ILE A 96 -11.35 -6.55 5.73
N GLN A 97 -12.11 -5.97 4.81
CA GLN A 97 -12.65 -6.68 3.66
C GLN A 97 -11.54 -7.26 2.77
N MET A 98 -10.53 -6.47 2.47
CA MET A 98 -9.38 -6.91 1.66
C MET A 98 -8.63 -8.06 2.35
N MET A 99 -8.37 -7.95 3.66
CA MET A 99 -7.72 -9.01 4.43
C MET A 99 -8.54 -10.30 4.44
N ALA A 100 -9.84 -10.21 4.69
CA ALA A 100 -10.74 -11.36 4.69
C ALA A 100 -10.87 -12.01 3.30
N LYS A 101 -10.85 -11.21 2.24
CA LYS A 101 -10.84 -11.71 0.86
C LYS A 101 -9.55 -12.47 0.57
N ARG A 102 -8.40 -11.88 0.92
CA ARG A 102 -7.09 -12.52 0.73
C ARG A 102 -6.98 -13.85 1.49
N GLU A 103 -7.43 -13.89 2.74
CA GLU A 103 -7.45 -15.12 3.53
C GLU A 103 -8.27 -16.23 2.85
N LYS A 104 -9.45 -15.90 2.30
CA LYS A 104 -10.27 -16.84 1.55
C LYS A 104 -9.62 -17.31 0.26
N GLU A 105 -8.97 -16.41 -0.46
CA GLU A 105 -8.24 -16.72 -1.70
C GLU A 105 -7.06 -17.65 -1.39
N ASP A 106 -6.27 -17.35 -0.37
CA ASP A 106 -5.15 -18.18 0.07
C ASP A 106 -5.63 -19.58 0.51
N ALA A 107 -6.70 -19.67 1.28
CA ALA A 107 -7.29 -20.93 1.70
C ALA A 107 -7.80 -21.75 0.50
N ALA A 108 -8.41 -21.12 -0.49
CA ALA A 108 -8.87 -21.79 -1.71
C ALA A 108 -7.70 -22.32 -2.55
N ILE A 109 -6.63 -21.52 -2.68
CA ILE A 109 -5.40 -21.92 -3.37
C ILE A 109 -4.75 -23.09 -2.65
N ASP A 110 -4.63 -23.02 -1.32
CA ASP A 110 -4.03 -24.08 -0.51
C ASP A 110 -4.82 -25.40 -0.64
N ALA A 111 -6.15 -25.34 -0.61
CA ALA A 111 -7.00 -26.50 -0.82
C ALA A 111 -6.83 -27.10 -2.23
N TRP A 112 -6.77 -26.24 -3.25
CA TRP A 112 -6.56 -26.66 -4.62
C TRP A 112 -5.18 -27.31 -4.82
N VAL A 113 -4.12 -26.69 -4.27
CA VAL A 113 -2.75 -27.26 -4.33
C VAL A 113 -2.71 -28.64 -3.66
N LYS A 114 -3.27 -28.76 -2.45
CA LYS A 114 -3.34 -30.05 -1.73
C LYS A 114 -4.06 -31.12 -2.54
N ALA A 115 -5.19 -30.77 -3.16
CA ALA A 115 -5.95 -31.68 -4.01
C ALA A 115 -5.13 -32.11 -5.25
N LYS A 116 -4.39 -31.19 -5.87
CA LYS A 116 -3.51 -31.49 -7.01
C LYS A 116 -2.34 -32.37 -6.62
N ILE A 117 -1.70 -32.12 -5.49
CA ILE A 117 -0.63 -32.97 -4.95
C ILE A 117 -1.16 -34.41 -4.73
N ALA A 118 -2.33 -34.54 -4.10
CA ALA A 118 -2.91 -35.87 -3.83
C ALA A 118 -3.30 -36.66 -5.10
N ALA A 119 -3.62 -35.95 -6.20
CA ALA A 119 -4.01 -36.54 -7.47
C ALA A 119 -2.84 -36.73 -8.45
N SER A 120 -1.64 -36.30 -8.09
CA SER A 120 -0.46 -36.32 -8.98
C SER A 120 0.59 -37.31 -8.47
N PHE A 121 1.27 -37.98 -9.40
CA PHE A 121 2.49 -38.71 -9.05
C PHE A 121 3.65 -37.69 -8.99
N ILE A 122 4.25 -37.52 -7.82
CA ILE A 122 5.32 -36.56 -7.58
C ILE A 122 6.56 -37.31 -7.08
N ARG A 123 7.66 -37.16 -7.77
CA ARG A 123 8.98 -37.64 -7.38
C ARG A 123 9.89 -36.45 -7.07
N ILE A 124 10.48 -36.46 -5.89
CA ILE A 124 11.49 -35.49 -5.48
C ILE A 124 12.81 -36.21 -5.32
N ASP A 125 13.85 -35.73 -5.97
CA ASP A 125 15.19 -36.34 -5.88
C ASP A 125 15.71 -36.21 -4.44
N GLU A 126 16.51 -37.20 -4.02
CA GLU A 126 16.96 -37.38 -2.63
C GLU A 126 17.62 -36.15 -2.04
N GLU A 127 18.39 -35.42 -2.86
CA GLU A 127 19.10 -34.20 -2.45
C GLU A 127 18.17 -33.07 -2.02
N PHE A 128 16.91 -33.04 -2.52
CA PHE A 128 15.90 -32.02 -2.19
C PHE A 128 14.88 -32.44 -1.14
N GLN A 129 14.87 -33.69 -0.72
CA GLN A 129 13.88 -34.19 0.24
C GLN A 129 14.03 -33.58 1.64
N SER A 130 15.22 -33.05 1.96
CA SER A 130 15.47 -32.35 3.22
C SER A 130 14.99 -30.89 3.22
N CYS A 131 14.57 -30.36 2.07
CA CYS A 131 14.09 -28.98 1.96
C CYS A 131 12.79 -28.77 2.75
N ASN A 132 12.62 -27.55 3.29
CA ASN A 132 11.40 -27.17 3.99
C ASN A 132 10.36 -26.67 2.98
N PHE A 133 9.46 -27.57 2.57
CA PHE A 133 8.38 -27.25 1.65
C PHE A 133 7.15 -26.73 2.39
N ARG A 134 6.43 -25.77 1.81
CA ARG A 134 5.14 -25.25 2.33
C ARG A 134 4.06 -26.35 2.40
N PHE A 135 4.08 -27.30 1.47
CA PHE A 135 3.16 -28.41 1.39
C PHE A 135 3.90 -29.76 1.52
N VAL A 136 3.22 -30.78 1.98
CA VAL A 136 3.74 -32.15 2.00
C VAL A 136 3.60 -32.72 0.58
N TRP A 137 4.70 -32.79 -0.16
CA TRP A 137 4.72 -33.22 -1.54
C TRP A 137 4.85 -34.76 -1.69
N PHE A 138 5.31 -35.45 -0.65
CA PHE A 138 5.52 -36.87 -0.61
C PHE A 138 5.41 -37.37 0.83
N ASN A 139 4.93 -38.62 0.99
CA ASN A 139 5.00 -39.27 2.29
C ASN A 139 6.45 -39.72 2.52
N ARG A 140 7.10 -39.19 3.55
CA ARG A 140 8.35 -39.75 4.02
C ARG A 140 7.98 -41.16 4.50
N ALA A 141 8.48 -42.20 3.82
CA ALA A 141 8.48 -43.52 4.40
C ALA A 141 9.38 -43.48 5.64
N ASP A 142 8.82 -43.80 6.83
CA ASP A 142 9.59 -44.02 8.05
C ASP A 142 10.58 -45.18 7.89
#